data_6412f6121af1a58bbb8bb17e34f93af6
#
_entry.id   6412f6121af1a58bbb8bb17e34f93af6
#
_cell.length_a   1.000
_cell.length_b   1.000
_cell.length_c   1.000
_cell.angle_alpha   90.00
_cell.angle_beta   90.00
_cell.angle_gamma   90.00
#
_symmetry.space_group_name_H-M   'P 1'
#
loop_
_entity.id
_entity.type
_entity.pdbx_description
1 polymer ?
#
loop_
_entity_poly.entity_id
_entity_poly.type
_entity_poly.pdbx_seq_one_letter_code
_entity_poly.pdbx_strand_id
1 'polypeptide(L)'
;VLDVATGTGFHSVRLIEEGFEVCSVDGSAEMLAKAFENGKRRGHILRTIQADWRWLNRDVHASYDAVICLGNSFNHLFSERDRRKTLAEFYAVLKHDGCLILDQRNYDAILDDGFSTKHKFYYCGHQVSAEPEHVDEGLARFKYSFPDGSTYYLNMCPIRRDYTRGLMQDVGFQKIDTYADFEDEESDDSTPDFYIHVAGKKYLGDQDIADRGDSSIDAGSDARDEFDRAESS
;
A
#
# COMPACT_ATOMS: atom_id res chain seq x y z
N VAL A 1 16.02 -0.63 -4.89
CA VAL A 1 14.64 -0.28 -4.47
C VAL A 1 13.97 0.54 -5.56
N LEU A 2 12.67 0.32 -5.80
CA LEU A 2 11.83 1.17 -6.64
C LEU A 2 10.82 1.89 -5.75
N ASP A 3 10.87 3.22 -5.69
CA ASP A 3 9.90 4.07 -5.00
C ASP A 3 8.87 4.55 -6.02
N VAL A 4 7.65 3.99 -5.99
CA VAL A 4 6.64 4.17 -7.05
C VAL A 4 5.67 5.33 -6.82
N ALA A 5 5.78 6.01 -5.71
CA ALA A 5 5.02 7.22 -5.39
C ALA A 5 5.93 8.20 -4.64
N THR A 6 7.04 8.55 -5.30
CA THR A 6 8.16 9.24 -4.66
C THR A 6 7.80 10.64 -4.15
N GLY A 7 6.77 11.28 -4.74
CA GLY A 7 6.35 12.62 -4.38
C GLY A 7 7.53 13.60 -4.42
N THR A 8 7.82 14.23 -3.29
CA THR A 8 8.95 15.17 -3.14
C THR A 8 10.28 14.49 -2.81
N GLY A 9 10.36 13.16 -2.86
CA GLY A 9 11.60 12.39 -2.73
C GLY A 9 12.03 12.09 -1.30
N PHE A 10 11.17 12.23 -0.31
CA PHE A 10 11.52 12.04 1.10
C PHE A 10 12.08 10.65 1.38
N HIS A 11 11.33 9.60 1.01
CA HIS A 11 11.76 8.21 1.23
C HIS A 11 12.95 7.83 0.36
N SER A 12 12.92 8.22 -0.93
CA SER A 12 14.03 7.97 -1.85
C SER A 12 15.36 8.50 -1.33
N VAL A 13 15.39 9.75 -0.84
CA VAL A 13 16.62 10.35 -0.30
C VAL A 13 17.08 9.61 0.96
N ARG A 14 16.17 9.28 1.87
CA ARG A 14 16.51 8.53 3.10
C ARG A 14 17.10 7.16 2.79
N LEU A 15 16.50 6.44 1.86
CA LEU A 15 17.03 5.13 1.45
C LEU A 15 18.42 5.23 0.80
N ILE A 16 18.68 6.28 0.01
CA ILE A 16 20.02 6.52 -0.56
C ILE A 16 21.03 6.81 0.55
N GLU A 17 20.64 7.57 1.57
CA GLU A 17 21.51 7.85 2.75
C GLU A 17 21.84 6.57 3.54
N GLU A 18 20.94 5.60 3.55
CA GLU A 18 21.16 4.27 4.14
C GLU A 18 21.92 3.31 3.20
N GLY A 19 22.32 3.76 2.02
CA GLY A 19 23.18 3.01 1.09
C GLY A 19 22.42 2.18 0.07
N PHE A 20 21.11 2.33 -0.07
CA PHE A 20 20.33 1.64 -1.10
C PHE A 20 20.46 2.32 -2.46
N GLU A 21 20.47 1.50 -3.52
CA GLU A 21 20.24 1.99 -4.88
C GLU A 21 18.75 2.21 -5.09
N VAL A 22 18.35 3.44 -5.40
CA VAL A 22 16.94 3.83 -5.53
C VAL A 22 16.64 4.38 -6.91
N CYS A 23 15.52 3.93 -7.48
CA CYS A 23 14.88 4.56 -8.62
C CYS A 23 13.54 5.16 -8.15
N SER A 24 13.34 6.45 -8.40
CA SER A 24 12.19 7.23 -7.94
C SER A 24 11.20 7.41 -9.08
N VAL A 25 9.96 6.98 -8.89
CA VAL A 25 8.89 7.05 -9.89
C VAL A 25 7.74 7.88 -9.35
N ASP A 26 7.21 8.75 -10.17
CA ASP A 26 5.96 9.49 -9.89
C ASP A 26 5.24 9.81 -11.22
N GLY A 27 3.91 9.93 -11.16
CA GLY A 27 3.11 10.38 -12.29
C GLY A 27 3.25 11.89 -12.58
N SER A 28 3.64 12.67 -11.57
CA SER A 28 3.77 14.12 -11.65
C SER A 28 5.22 14.54 -11.94
N ALA A 29 5.44 15.14 -13.11
CA ALA A 29 6.73 15.74 -13.46
C ALA A 29 7.15 16.83 -12.45
N GLU A 30 6.17 17.54 -11.88
CA GLU A 30 6.41 18.61 -10.90
C GLU A 30 6.91 18.04 -9.57
N MET A 31 6.35 16.91 -9.11
CA MET A 31 6.83 16.21 -7.94
C MET A 31 8.23 15.67 -8.15
N LEU A 32 8.53 15.08 -9.29
CA LEU A 32 9.87 14.60 -9.63
C LEU A 32 10.90 15.73 -9.68
N ALA A 33 10.54 16.89 -10.21
CA ALA A 33 11.42 18.05 -10.19
C ALA A 33 11.76 18.49 -8.75
N LYS A 34 10.75 18.52 -7.87
CA LYS A 34 10.94 18.79 -6.44
C LYS A 34 11.77 17.73 -5.74
N ALA A 35 11.51 16.45 -6.05
CA ALA A 35 12.31 15.34 -5.52
C ALA A 35 13.78 15.48 -5.89
N PHE A 36 14.06 15.78 -7.15
CA PHE A 36 15.42 16.01 -7.64
C PHE A 36 16.10 17.18 -6.92
N GLU A 37 15.41 18.33 -6.76
CA GLU A 37 15.93 19.47 -6.01
C GLU A 37 16.22 19.14 -4.54
N ASN A 38 15.30 18.41 -3.88
CA ASN A 38 15.45 18.00 -2.48
C ASN A 38 16.64 17.05 -2.32
N GLY A 39 16.78 16.07 -3.21
CA GLY A 39 17.94 15.18 -3.24
C GLY A 39 19.25 15.96 -3.39
N LYS A 40 19.30 16.89 -4.37
CA LYS A 40 20.46 17.73 -4.62
C LYS A 40 20.86 18.59 -3.41
N ARG A 41 19.89 19.16 -2.67
CA ARG A 41 20.17 19.92 -1.44
C ARG A 41 20.82 19.06 -0.35
N ARG A 42 20.59 17.75 -0.36
CA ARG A 42 21.19 16.78 0.56
C ARG A 42 22.43 16.09 -0.01
N GLY A 43 22.91 16.52 -1.17
CA GLY A 43 24.11 15.98 -1.82
C GLY A 43 23.91 14.75 -2.67
N HIS A 44 22.66 14.39 -2.98
CA HIS A 44 22.30 13.20 -3.75
C HIS A 44 21.66 13.55 -5.11
N ILE A 45 21.94 12.72 -6.11
CA ILE A 45 21.28 12.82 -7.42
C ILE A 45 20.29 11.66 -7.53
N LEU A 46 19.01 11.97 -7.53
CA LEU A 46 17.97 10.96 -7.68
C LEU A 46 17.85 10.50 -9.15
N ARG A 47 17.78 9.20 -9.34
CA ARG A 47 17.36 8.61 -10.61
C ARG A 47 15.83 8.65 -10.67
N THR A 48 15.26 9.50 -11.52
CA THR A 48 13.82 9.71 -11.62
C THR A 48 13.25 9.20 -12.93
N ILE A 49 12.07 8.61 -12.91
CA ILE A 49 11.30 8.19 -14.08
C ILE A 49 9.86 8.71 -13.91
N GLN A 50 9.35 9.46 -14.88
CA GLN A 50 7.94 9.80 -14.91
C GLN A 50 7.16 8.63 -15.50
N ALA A 51 6.28 8.01 -14.70
CA ALA A 51 5.44 6.91 -15.14
C ALA A 51 4.12 6.86 -14.36
N ASP A 52 3.08 6.40 -15.04
CA ASP A 52 1.84 5.98 -14.40
C ASP A 52 2.03 4.54 -13.89
N TRP A 53 1.90 4.32 -12.61
CA TRP A 53 2.07 3.01 -11.97
C TRP A 53 1.09 1.94 -12.47
N ARG A 54 -0.02 2.34 -13.11
CA ARG A 54 -0.93 1.40 -13.79
C ARG A 54 -0.33 0.83 -15.09
N TRP A 55 0.80 1.37 -15.54
CA TRP A 55 1.51 0.99 -16.75
C TRP A 55 3.03 1.01 -16.52
N LEU A 56 3.45 0.65 -15.30
CA LEU A 56 4.83 0.81 -14.83
C LEU A 56 5.84 0.07 -15.73
N ASN A 57 5.51 -1.15 -16.16
CA ASN A 57 6.37 -1.96 -17.02
C ASN A 57 6.63 -1.35 -18.41
N ARG A 58 5.85 -0.38 -18.85
CA ARG A 58 6.09 0.34 -20.09
C ARG A 58 7.33 1.24 -20.02
N ASP A 59 7.56 1.84 -18.83
CA ASP A 59 8.55 2.90 -18.64
C ASP A 59 9.71 2.45 -17.73
N VAL A 60 9.49 1.40 -16.91
CA VAL A 60 10.47 0.81 -16.00
C VAL A 60 10.84 -0.58 -16.47
N HIS A 61 12.07 -0.74 -17.01
CA HIS A 61 12.52 -1.99 -17.64
C HIS A 61 13.46 -2.83 -16.75
N ALA A 62 13.78 -2.36 -15.54
CA ALA A 62 14.60 -3.09 -14.59
C ALA A 62 13.73 -3.87 -13.59
N SER A 63 14.32 -4.89 -12.95
CA SER A 63 13.70 -5.60 -11.85
C SER A 63 14.35 -5.20 -10.52
N TYR A 64 13.57 -5.17 -9.44
CA TYR A 64 13.96 -4.63 -8.15
C TYR A 64 13.80 -5.65 -7.03
N ASP A 65 14.67 -5.55 -6.00
CA ASP A 65 14.57 -6.38 -4.81
C ASP A 65 13.40 -5.93 -3.91
N ALA A 66 13.08 -4.64 -3.97
CA ALA A 66 11.93 -4.07 -3.26
C ALA A 66 11.23 -3.00 -4.08
N VAL A 67 9.90 -2.98 -3.99
CA VAL A 67 9.02 -1.88 -4.43
C VAL A 67 8.41 -1.26 -3.19
N ILE A 68 8.47 0.06 -3.05
CA ILE A 68 7.79 0.78 -1.98
C ILE A 68 6.71 1.70 -2.56
N CYS A 69 5.52 1.67 -1.95
CA CYS A 69 4.39 2.54 -2.24
C CYS A 69 3.90 3.14 -0.91
N LEU A 70 4.49 4.26 -0.52
CA LEU A 70 4.31 4.84 0.80
C LEU A 70 3.55 6.17 0.74
N GLY A 71 3.15 6.67 1.91
CA GLY A 71 2.42 7.92 2.03
C GLY A 71 0.93 7.79 1.76
N ASN A 72 0.34 6.61 2.01
CA ASN A 72 -1.07 6.33 1.74
C ASN A 72 -1.42 6.52 0.24
N SER A 73 -0.43 6.38 -0.64
CA SER A 73 -0.53 6.74 -2.06
C SER A 73 -1.43 5.79 -2.84
N PHE A 74 -1.47 4.50 -2.48
CA PHE A 74 -2.32 3.50 -3.13
C PHE A 74 -3.82 3.85 -3.04
N ASN A 75 -4.22 4.57 -2.00
CA ASN A 75 -5.59 5.01 -1.77
C ASN A 75 -6.07 6.13 -2.73
N HIS A 76 -5.22 6.65 -3.62
CA HIS A 76 -5.65 7.48 -4.75
C HIS A 76 -6.34 6.69 -5.87
N LEU A 77 -6.29 5.36 -5.85
CA LEU A 77 -6.92 4.50 -6.84
C LEU A 77 -8.37 4.16 -6.46
N PHE A 78 -9.33 4.89 -7.03
CA PHE A 78 -10.77 4.65 -6.76
C PHE A 78 -11.33 3.43 -7.49
N SER A 79 -10.76 3.04 -8.63
CA SER A 79 -11.20 1.89 -9.41
C SER A 79 -10.53 0.60 -8.93
N GLU A 80 -11.33 -0.44 -8.61
CA GLU A 80 -10.79 -1.77 -8.29
C GLU A 80 -9.93 -2.33 -9.44
N ARG A 81 -10.35 -2.13 -10.68
CA ARG A 81 -9.58 -2.54 -11.85
C ARG A 81 -8.19 -1.91 -11.85
N ASP A 82 -8.11 -0.61 -11.52
CA ASP A 82 -6.84 0.10 -11.48
C ASP A 82 -5.98 -0.37 -10.31
N ARG A 83 -6.57 -0.66 -9.14
CA ARG A 83 -5.87 -1.24 -7.99
C ARG A 83 -5.26 -2.60 -8.33
N ARG A 84 -6.04 -3.52 -8.91
CA ARG A 84 -5.55 -4.84 -9.34
C ARG A 84 -4.44 -4.71 -10.35
N LYS A 85 -4.62 -3.85 -11.34
CA LYS A 85 -3.62 -3.60 -12.38
C LYS A 85 -2.33 -3.05 -11.79
N THR A 86 -2.41 -2.05 -10.93
CA THR A 86 -1.24 -1.44 -10.28
C THR A 86 -0.46 -2.46 -9.45
N LEU A 87 -1.15 -3.29 -8.65
CA LEU A 87 -0.49 -4.37 -7.90
C LEU A 87 0.18 -5.40 -8.82
N ALA A 88 -0.44 -5.73 -9.97
CA ALA A 88 0.15 -6.61 -10.96
C ALA A 88 1.41 -6.00 -11.60
N GLU A 89 1.40 -4.70 -11.87
CA GLU A 89 2.59 -3.97 -12.37
C GLU A 89 3.72 -3.96 -11.32
N PHE A 90 3.40 -3.75 -10.03
CA PHE A 90 4.37 -3.83 -8.94
C PHE A 90 4.95 -5.24 -8.81
N TYR A 91 4.08 -6.26 -8.88
CA TYR A 91 4.52 -7.65 -8.86
C TYR A 91 5.46 -7.99 -10.03
N ALA A 92 5.16 -7.49 -11.22
CA ALA A 92 5.94 -7.79 -12.42
C ALA A 92 7.36 -7.21 -12.37
N VAL A 93 7.57 -6.01 -11.81
CA VAL A 93 8.89 -5.37 -11.68
C VAL A 93 9.71 -5.89 -10.49
N LEU A 94 9.13 -6.71 -9.61
CA LEU A 94 9.88 -7.36 -8.54
C LEU A 94 10.68 -8.53 -9.08
N LYS A 95 11.92 -8.66 -8.60
CA LYS A 95 12.71 -9.89 -8.73
C LYS A 95 12.03 -11.05 -7.99
N HIS A 96 12.48 -12.26 -8.26
CA HIS A 96 12.19 -13.41 -7.40
C HIS A 96 12.70 -13.13 -5.98
N ASP A 97 11.96 -13.53 -4.96
CA ASP A 97 12.21 -13.23 -3.54
C ASP A 97 12.19 -11.72 -3.17
N GLY A 98 11.78 -10.86 -4.11
CA GLY A 98 11.55 -9.45 -3.84
C GLY A 98 10.27 -9.20 -3.05
N CYS A 99 10.14 -8.01 -2.48
CA CYS A 99 8.97 -7.62 -1.68
C CYS A 99 8.38 -6.27 -2.09
N LEU A 100 7.06 -6.17 -1.92
CA LEU A 100 6.32 -4.92 -1.94
C LEU A 100 6.12 -4.44 -0.49
N ILE A 101 6.43 -3.18 -0.23
CA ILE A 101 6.07 -2.50 1.02
C ILE A 101 5.06 -1.41 0.67
N LEU A 102 3.85 -1.53 1.22
CA LEU A 102 2.75 -0.61 0.97
C LEU A 102 2.14 -0.16 2.28
N ASP A 103 2.03 1.16 2.49
CA ASP A 103 1.31 1.70 3.62
C ASP A 103 -0.09 2.18 3.24
N GLN A 104 -0.98 2.13 4.20
CA GLN A 104 -2.32 2.73 4.13
C GLN A 104 -2.76 3.20 5.51
N ARG A 105 -3.61 4.24 5.55
CA ARG A 105 -4.31 4.60 6.78
C ARG A 105 -5.19 3.46 7.25
N ASN A 106 -5.41 3.41 8.55
CA ASN A 106 -6.40 2.51 9.14
C ASN A 106 -7.82 2.99 8.81
N TYR A 107 -8.28 2.69 7.59
CA TYR A 107 -9.65 3.03 7.19
C TYR A 107 -10.69 2.16 7.84
N ASP A 108 -10.34 1.01 8.43
CA ASP A 108 -11.26 0.22 9.23
C ASP A 108 -11.73 1.04 10.44
N ALA A 109 -10.80 1.57 11.23
CA ALA A 109 -11.14 2.42 12.37
C ALA A 109 -11.80 3.74 11.95
N ILE A 110 -11.35 4.38 10.88
CA ILE A 110 -11.93 5.64 10.40
C ILE A 110 -13.40 5.47 9.99
N LEU A 111 -13.74 4.35 9.35
CA LEU A 111 -15.10 4.06 8.88
C LEU A 111 -16.01 3.58 10.02
N ASP A 112 -15.48 2.77 10.94
CA ASP A 112 -16.29 2.13 11.99
C ASP A 112 -16.39 2.99 13.25
N ASP A 113 -15.30 3.68 13.65
CA ASP A 113 -15.20 4.43 14.91
C ASP A 113 -15.11 5.96 14.73
N GLY A 114 -14.95 6.41 13.49
CA GLY A 114 -14.71 7.81 13.16
C GLY A 114 -13.22 8.18 13.14
N PHE A 115 -12.93 9.38 12.64
CA PHE A 115 -11.56 9.83 12.48
C PHE A 115 -10.92 10.19 13.84
N SER A 116 -9.86 9.45 14.16
CA SER A 116 -8.91 9.78 15.22
C SER A 116 -7.51 9.58 14.66
N THR A 117 -6.55 10.42 15.01
CA THR A 117 -5.16 10.24 14.64
C THR A 117 -4.25 10.73 15.76
N LYS A 118 -3.27 9.90 16.10
CA LYS A 118 -2.19 10.25 17.03
C LYS A 118 -1.19 11.21 16.35
N HIS A 119 -1.07 11.12 15.02
CA HIS A 119 -0.09 11.83 14.20
C HIS A 119 -0.74 12.96 13.39
N LYS A 120 -1.25 14.00 14.08
CA LYS A 120 -1.91 15.16 13.43
C LYS A 120 -1.09 15.85 12.34
N PHE A 121 0.23 15.65 12.32
CA PHE A 121 1.18 16.43 11.51
C PHE A 121 2.10 15.60 10.62
N TYR A 122 1.75 14.35 10.35
CA TYR A 122 2.65 13.37 9.74
C TYR A 122 3.28 13.82 8.39
N TYR A 123 2.52 14.52 7.53
CA TYR A 123 3.04 14.93 6.21
C TYR A 123 3.20 16.44 6.00
N CYS A 124 2.61 17.27 6.84
CA CYS A 124 2.42 18.67 6.52
C CYS A 124 3.13 19.65 7.46
N GLY A 125 3.79 19.16 8.50
CA GLY A 125 4.43 19.99 9.51
C GLY A 125 3.51 20.47 10.63
N HIS A 126 4.10 21.06 11.68
CA HIS A 126 3.44 21.33 12.97
C HIS A 126 2.31 22.38 12.96
N GLN A 127 2.07 23.05 11.85
CA GLN A 127 1.10 24.16 11.77
C GLN A 127 -0.02 23.89 10.75
N VAL A 128 -0.06 22.71 10.16
CA VAL A 128 -1.08 22.32 9.19
C VAL A 128 -2.07 21.39 9.90
N SER A 129 -3.36 21.73 9.90
CA SER A 129 -4.40 20.85 10.39
C SER A 129 -5.01 20.04 9.25
N ALA A 130 -5.31 18.77 9.53
CA ALA A 130 -6.03 17.89 8.64
C ALA A 130 -7.30 17.40 9.34
N GLU A 131 -8.45 17.68 8.75
CA GLU A 131 -9.77 17.32 9.29
C GLU A 131 -10.56 16.56 8.23
N PRO A 132 -11.31 15.50 8.63
CA PRO A 132 -12.22 14.86 7.71
C PRO A 132 -13.39 15.77 7.41
N GLU A 133 -13.68 16.02 6.15
CA GLU A 133 -14.87 16.77 5.70
C GLU A 133 -16.00 15.79 5.34
N HIS A 134 -15.64 14.66 4.76
CA HIS A 134 -16.58 13.61 4.39
C HIS A 134 -15.89 12.25 4.47
N VAL A 135 -16.56 11.26 5.05
CA VAL A 135 -16.08 9.88 5.12
C VAL A 135 -17.27 8.94 4.97
N ASP A 136 -17.22 8.10 3.93
CA ASP A 136 -18.08 6.93 3.72
C ASP A 136 -17.28 5.81 3.05
N GLU A 137 -17.90 4.68 2.73
CA GLU A 137 -17.23 3.52 2.11
C GLU A 137 -16.63 3.80 0.71
N GLY A 138 -17.01 4.90 0.05
CA GLY A 138 -16.55 5.25 -1.29
C GLY A 138 -15.58 6.42 -1.34
N LEU A 139 -15.59 7.29 -0.32
CA LEU A 139 -14.81 8.53 -0.32
C LEU A 139 -14.43 8.95 1.10
N ALA A 140 -13.14 9.15 1.32
CA ALA A 140 -12.63 9.92 2.44
C ALA A 140 -12.03 11.22 1.92
N ARG A 141 -12.66 12.35 2.25
CA ARG A 141 -12.19 13.69 1.91
C ARG A 141 -11.65 14.37 3.15
N PHE A 142 -10.39 14.79 3.08
CA PHE A 142 -9.73 15.55 4.14
C PHE A 142 -9.50 16.98 3.68
N LYS A 143 -9.79 17.91 4.58
CA LYS A 143 -9.48 19.33 4.43
C LYS A 143 -8.17 19.64 5.15
N TYR A 144 -7.21 20.17 4.43
CA TYR A 144 -5.94 20.67 4.97
C TYR A 144 -5.99 22.19 5.07
N SER A 145 -5.72 22.73 6.26
CA SER A 145 -5.69 24.17 6.49
C SER A 145 -4.27 24.58 6.86
N PHE A 146 -3.74 25.56 6.14
CA PHE A 146 -2.36 26.05 6.29
C PHE A 146 -2.30 27.38 7.04
N PRO A 147 -1.14 27.73 7.66
CA PRO A 147 -0.99 28.96 8.44
C PRO A 147 -1.21 30.25 7.67
N ASP A 148 -1.02 30.23 6.35
CA ASP A 148 -1.27 31.37 5.45
C ASP A 148 -2.75 31.57 5.09
N GLY A 149 -3.64 30.73 5.65
CA GLY A 149 -5.08 30.74 5.39
C GLY A 149 -5.49 29.96 4.15
N SER A 150 -4.54 29.36 3.41
CA SER A 150 -4.88 28.49 2.27
C SER A 150 -5.48 27.16 2.76
N THR A 151 -6.36 26.59 1.95
CA THR A 151 -6.99 25.29 2.21
C THR A 151 -6.91 24.41 0.96
N TYR A 152 -6.63 23.12 1.18
CA TYR A 152 -6.60 22.10 0.13
C TYR A 152 -7.42 20.90 0.55
N TYR A 153 -7.95 20.19 -0.45
CA TYR A 153 -8.74 18.99 -0.22
C TYR A 153 -8.02 17.79 -0.83
N LEU A 154 -7.95 16.72 -0.04
CA LEU A 154 -7.41 15.44 -0.46
C LEU A 154 -8.54 14.41 -0.48
N ASN A 155 -8.78 13.81 -1.63
CA ASN A 155 -9.74 12.73 -1.81
C ASN A 155 -9.01 11.39 -1.86
N MET A 156 -9.44 10.45 -1.03
CA MET A 156 -8.88 9.12 -0.93
C MET A 156 -10.00 8.07 -1.02
N CYS A 157 -9.70 6.93 -1.61
CA CYS A 157 -10.55 5.76 -1.51
C CYS A 157 -10.27 5.09 -0.16
N PRO A 158 -11.25 4.98 0.74
CA PRO A 158 -11.06 4.33 2.04
C PRO A 158 -11.05 2.81 1.88
N ILE A 159 -9.88 2.26 1.63
CA ILE A 159 -9.69 0.84 1.39
C ILE A 159 -9.41 0.13 2.71
N ARG A 160 -10.25 -0.85 3.07
CA ARG A 160 -10.08 -1.65 4.29
C ARG A 160 -8.85 -2.55 4.20
N ARG A 161 -8.22 -2.83 5.33
CA ARG A 161 -7.00 -3.64 5.45
C ARG A 161 -7.11 -5.00 4.74
N ASP A 162 -8.14 -5.75 5.08
CA ASP A 162 -8.29 -7.13 4.58
C ASP A 162 -8.63 -7.17 3.09
N TYR A 163 -9.30 -6.14 2.57
CA TYR A 163 -9.50 -6.00 1.13
C TYR A 163 -8.17 -5.77 0.38
N THR A 164 -7.28 -4.90 0.90
CA THR A 164 -5.94 -4.71 0.32
C THR A 164 -5.13 -6.00 0.33
N ARG A 165 -5.16 -6.75 1.44
CA ARG A 165 -4.52 -8.06 1.54
C ARG A 165 -5.07 -9.06 0.52
N GLY A 166 -6.40 -9.12 0.37
CA GLY A 166 -7.06 -9.96 -0.63
C GLY A 166 -6.64 -9.62 -2.06
N LEU A 167 -6.57 -8.33 -2.41
CA LEU A 167 -6.07 -7.91 -3.73
C LEU A 167 -4.63 -8.32 -3.98
N MET A 168 -3.75 -8.23 -2.98
CA MET A 168 -2.37 -8.68 -3.09
C MET A 168 -2.29 -10.19 -3.33
N GLN A 169 -3.08 -10.98 -2.61
CA GLN A 169 -3.18 -12.45 -2.80
C GLN A 169 -3.67 -12.79 -4.20
N ASP A 170 -4.72 -12.14 -4.67
CA ASP A 170 -5.30 -12.35 -6.00
C ASP A 170 -4.31 -12.07 -7.14
N VAL A 171 -3.41 -11.13 -6.94
CA VAL A 171 -2.35 -10.76 -7.91
C VAL A 171 -1.19 -11.76 -7.87
N GLY A 172 -1.00 -12.49 -6.77
CA GLY A 172 0.00 -13.55 -6.67
C GLY A 172 1.06 -13.36 -5.58
N PHE A 173 0.93 -12.36 -4.70
CA PHE A 173 1.79 -12.27 -3.52
C PHE A 173 1.47 -13.41 -2.55
N GLN A 174 2.49 -14.15 -2.07
CA GLN A 174 2.29 -15.36 -1.29
C GLN A 174 2.30 -15.12 0.21
N LYS A 175 3.29 -14.39 0.70
CA LYS A 175 3.43 -14.04 2.12
C LYS A 175 3.11 -12.57 2.28
N ILE A 176 2.10 -12.25 3.10
CA ILE A 176 1.69 -10.87 3.38
C ILE A 176 1.65 -10.69 4.88
N ASP A 177 2.69 -10.06 5.41
CA ASP A 177 2.74 -9.62 6.80
C ASP A 177 2.18 -8.20 6.88
N THR A 178 1.50 -7.87 7.98
CA THR A 178 0.95 -6.53 8.20
C THR A 178 1.37 -6.03 9.58
N TYR A 179 2.00 -4.89 9.59
CA TYR A 179 2.49 -4.19 10.78
C TYR A 179 1.63 -2.95 11.04
N ALA A 180 1.71 -2.44 12.26
CA ALA A 180 0.99 -1.26 12.73
C ALA A 180 1.97 -0.11 13.01
N ASP A 181 1.61 1.12 12.61
CA ASP A 181 2.25 2.39 12.95
C ASP A 181 3.78 2.49 12.75
N PHE A 182 4.40 1.66 11.90
CA PHE A 182 5.86 1.62 11.68
C PHE A 182 6.67 1.32 12.96
N GLU A 183 6.06 0.68 13.94
CA GLU A 183 6.68 0.28 15.21
C GLU A 183 6.98 -1.22 15.20
N ASP A 184 8.15 -1.60 15.76
CA ASP A 184 8.58 -3.01 15.84
C ASP A 184 7.89 -3.78 16.97
N GLU A 185 7.28 -3.09 17.93
CA GLU A 185 6.57 -3.69 19.07
C GLU A 185 5.06 -3.54 18.90
N GLU A 186 4.31 -4.57 19.27
CA GLU A 186 2.87 -4.48 19.47
C GLU A 186 2.61 -3.41 20.54
N SER A 187 2.33 -2.19 20.11
CA SER A 187 2.02 -1.12 21.03
C SER A 187 0.69 -1.41 21.72
N ASP A 188 0.77 -1.40 23.02
CA ASP A 188 -0.29 -1.54 24.00
C ASP A 188 -1.60 -0.88 23.55
N ASP A 189 -2.67 -1.67 23.39
CA ASP A 189 -4.12 -1.34 23.39
C ASP A 189 -4.62 -0.17 22.52
N SER A 190 -3.81 0.45 21.69
CA SER A 190 -4.25 1.59 20.87
C SER A 190 -4.45 1.19 19.41
N THR A 191 -5.62 1.53 18.87
CA THR A 191 -5.91 1.41 17.42
C THR A 191 -4.82 2.09 16.60
N PRO A 192 -4.13 1.40 15.66
CA PRO A 192 -3.07 1.99 14.86
C PRO A 192 -3.62 3.03 13.89
N ASP A 193 -2.82 4.06 13.59
CA ASP A 193 -3.17 5.05 12.56
C ASP A 193 -2.92 4.54 11.14
N PHE A 194 -1.94 3.62 10.98
CA PHE A 194 -1.50 3.07 9.70
C PHE A 194 -1.31 1.56 9.75
N TYR A 195 -1.51 0.92 8.61
CA TYR A 195 -1.08 -0.44 8.33
C TYR A 195 0.03 -0.41 7.29
N ILE A 196 1.07 -1.22 7.53
CA ILE A 196 2.18 -1.44 6.61
C ILE A 196 2.14 -2.89 6.16
N HIS A 197 1.86 -3.12 4.88
CA HIS A 197 1.86 -4.44 4.28
C HIS A 197 3.23 -4.73 3.67
N VAL A 198 3.83 -5.85 4.05
CA VAL A 198 5.03 -6.40 3.43
C VAL A 198 4.64 -7.68 2.70
N ALA A 199 4.61 -7.62 1.38
CA ALA A 199 4.11 -8.71 0.54
C ALA A 199 5.24 -9.29 -0.32
N GLY A 200 5.53 -10.57 -0.16
CA GLY A 200 6.63 -11.28 -0.83
C GLY A 200 6.23 -11.87 -2.18
N LYS A 201 7.10 -11.75 -3.16
CA LYS A 201 7.04 -12.50 -4.43
C LYS A 201 7.93 -13.73 -4.31
N LYS A 202 7.33 -14.86 -3.94
CA LYS A 202 8.05 -16.14 -3.82
C LYS A 202 7.48 -17.15 -4.82
N TYR A 203 8.32 -18.05 -5.34
CA TYR A 203 7.82 -19.25 -5.98
C TYR A 203 7.56 -20.27 -4.87
N LEU A 204 6.36 -20.84 -4.85
CA LEU A 204 6.04 -21.94 -3.96
C LEU A 204 6.84 -23.17 -4.42
N GLY A 205 7.61 -23.77 -3.55
CA GLY A 205 8.19 -25.09 -3.78
C GLY A 205 7.08 -26.15 -3.77
N ASP A 206 7.35 -27.34 -4.32
CA ASP A 206 6.38 -28.44 -4.36
C ASP A 206 5.84 -28.83 -2.96
N GLN A 207 6.63 -28.64 -1.88
CA GLN A 207 6.21 -28.84 -0.51
C GLN A 207 5.18 -27.80 -0.02
N ASP A 208 5.37 -26.53 -0.39
CA ASP A 208 4.45 -25.46 0.01
C ASP A 208 3.07 -25.60 -0.69
N ILE A 209 3.05 -26.25 -1.85
CA ILE A 209 1.81 -26.54 -2.59
C ILE A 209 1.04 -27.69 -1.92
N ALA A 210 1.76 -28.70 -1.42
CA ALA A 210 1.16 -29.86 -0.74
C ALA A 210 0.49 -29.45 0.58
N ASP A 211 1.13 -28.58 1.39
CA ASP A 211 0.59 -28.08 2.65
C ASP A 211 -0.68 -27.23 2.49
N ARG A 212 -0.84 -26.54 1.34
CA ARG A 212 -2.07 -25.80 1.03
C ARG A 212 -3.21 -26.68 0.52
N GLY A 213 -2.89 -27.84 -0.09
CA GLY A 213 -3.86 -28.81 -0.56
C GLY A 213 -4.59 -29.54 0.56
N ASP A 214 -3.93 -29.74 1.70
CA ASP A 214 -4.48 -30.48 2.84
C ASP A 214 -5.44 -29.63 3.71
N SER A 215 -5.29 -28.30 3.69
CA SER A 215 -6.18 -27.40 4.45
C SER A 215 -7.50 -27.08 3.75
N SER A 216 -7.67 -27.44 2.47
CA SER A 216 -8.89 -27.17 1.68
C SER A 216 -9.84 -28.35 1.57
N ILE A 217 -9.50 -29.56 2.10
CA ILE A 217 -10.29 -30.79 1.97
C ILE A 217 -11.21 -31.00 3.18
N ASP A 218 -11.01 -30.31 4.30
CA ASP A 218 -11.78 -30.54 5.54
C ASP A 218 -13.07 -29.72 5.69
N ALA A 219 -13.45 -28.92 4.67
CA ALA A 219 -14.67 -28.12 4.69
C ALA A 219 -15.83 -28.66 3.83
N GLY A 220 -15.75 -29.92 3.34
CA GLY A 220 -16.68 -30.43 2.32
C GLY A 220 -17.39 -31.78 2.59
N SER A 221 -17.28 -32.40 3.79
CA SER A 221 -17.81 -33.77 3.99
C SER A 221 -19.12 -33.87 4.77
N ASP A 222 -19.70 -32.78 5.29
CA ASP A 222 -20.93 -32.85 6.11
C ASP A 222 -22.23 -32.41 5.41
N ALA A 223 -22.22 -32.17 4.10
CA ALA A 223 -23.41 -31.66 3.39
C ALA A 223 -24.08 -32.68 2.45
N ARG A 224 -23.72 -33.98 2.45
CA ARG A 224 -24.29 -34.97 1.55
C ARG A 224 -25.23 -36.01 2.17
N ASP A 225 -25.38 -36.05 3.48
CA ASP A 225 -26.23 -37.05 4.16
C ASP A 225 -27.66 -36.61 4.47
N GLU A 226 -28.07 -35.39 4.13
CA GLU A 226 -29.44 -34.90 4.40
C GLU A 226 -30.40 -34.97 3.19
N PHE A 227 -29.92 -35.28 1.98
CA PHE A 227 -30.80 -35.30 0.77
C PHE A 227 -31.40 -36.67 0.43
N ASP A 228 -30.89 -37.77 0.99
CA ASP A 228 -31.38 -39.13 0.68
C ASP A 228 -32.49 -39.67 1.62
N ARG A 229 -33.02 -38.86 2.55
CA ARG A 229 -34.08 -39.26 3.48
C ARG A 229 -35.47 -38.70 3.16
N ALA A 230 -35.65 -37.96 2.07
CA ALA A 230 -36.92 -37.30 1.74
C ALA A 230 -37.72 -37.98 0.60
N GLU A 231 -37.25 -39.08 0.01
CA GLU A 231 -37.98 -39.79 -1.08
C GLU A 231 -38.45 -41.20 -0.73
N SER A 232 -38.61 -41.55 0.53
CA SER A 232 -39.27 -42.80 0.92
C SER A 232 -40.20 -42.62 2.12
N SER A 233 -41.33 -41.93 1.88
CA SER A 233 -42.54 -42.05 2.68
C SER A 233 -43.74 -41.56 1.89
#